data_f1b8cffbb5c129f315098de30e8378db
#
_entry.id   f1b8cffbb5c129f315098de30e8378db
#
_cell.length_a   1.000
_cell.length_b   1.000
_cell.length_c   1.000
_cell.angle_alpha   90.00
_cell.angle_beta   90.00
_cell.angle_gamma   90.00
#
_symmetry.space_group_name_H-M   'P 1'
#
loop_
_entity.id
_entity.type
_entity.pdbx_description
1 polymer ?
#
loop_
_entity_poly.entity_id
_entity_poly.type
_entity_poly.pdbx_seq_one_letter_code
_entity_poly.pdbx_strand_id
1 'polypeptide(L)'
;MDGYSRKILDWELCETMEGINIELLVAIVKEKYPEAHARIIHDNGKQFISKDFKDLISVLELYETSARICHPQSNGKLERFHSTLKTEHVRQTAYFSYEDAKQKMAQWIDFYNNERLHGALLYLTPEDYFAGRKEERLADRRNKLHNADIKRRAYWLAQQA
;
A
#
# COMPACT_ATOMS: atom_id res chain seq x y z
N MET A 1 3.44 -1.70 4.65
CA MET A 1 2.54 -2.05 3.50
C MET A 1 1.98 -3.45 3.70
N ASP A 2 0.67 -3.62 3.54
CA ASP A 2 0.05 -4.95 3.52
C ASP A 2 0.42 -5.71 2.24
N GLY A 3 0.86 -6.94 2.39
CA GLY A 3 1.35 -7.77 1.29
C GLY A 3 0.25 -8.29 0.36
N TYR A 4 -1.01 -8.36 0.80
CA TYR A 4 -2.15 -8.81 0.02
C TYR A 4 -2.79 -7.65 -0.77
N SER A 5 -3.21 -6.61 -0.08
CA SER A 5 -3.94 -5.47 -0.65
C SER A 5 -3.04 -4.37 -1.21
N ARG A 6 -1.74 -4.36 -0.91
CA ARG A 6 -0.79 -3.28 -1.21
C ARG A 6 -1.06 -1.98 -0.44
N LYS A 7 -2.02 -1.95 0.47
CA LYS A 7 -2.33 -0.78 1.29
C LYS A 7 -1.14 -0.39 2.17
N ILE A 8 -0.82 0.88 2.19
CA ILE A 8 0.12 1.44 3.15
C ILE A 8 -0.62 1.62 4.47
N LEU A 9 -0.30 0.78 5.45
CA LEU A 9 -0.98 0.77 6.76
C LEU A 9 -0.51 1.92 7.63
N ASP A 10 0.79 2.20 7.55
CA ASP A 10 1.43 3.35 8.19
C ASP A 10 2.76 3.66 7.51
N TRP A 11 3.28 4.87 7.75
CA TRP A 11 4.53 5.36 7.19
C TRP A 11 5.10 6.49 8.05
N GLU A 12 6.39 6.68 7.98
CA GLU A 12 7.08 7.80 8.62
C GLU A 12 8.11 8.37 7.65
N LEU A 13 8.26 9.69 7.67
CA LEU A 13 9.35 10.40 7.01
C LEU A 13 10.36 10.80 8.07
N CYS A 14 11.57 10.29 7.99
CA CYS A 14 12.63 10.55 8.95
C CYS A 14 13.84 11.15 8.25
N GLU A 15 14.55 12.04 8.92
CA GLU A 15 15.83 12.56 8.45
C GLU A 15 16.94 11.48 8.57
N THR A 16 16.86 10.69 9.63
CA THR A 16 17.76 9.54 9.88
C THR A 16 16.93 8.29 10.15
N MET A 17 17.41 7.14 9.67
CA MET A 17 16.74 5.88 9.91
C MET A 17 17.34 5.20 11.16
N GLU A 18 16.68 5.38 12.29
CA GLU A 18 17.03 4.72 13.55
C GLU A 18 16.12 3.51 13.81
N GLY A 19 16.62 2.52 14.58
CA GLY A 19 15.85 1.32 14.91
C GLY A 19 14.55 1.65 15.64
N ILE A 20 14.60 2.61 16.57
CA ILE A 20 13.43 3.06 17.34
C ILE A 20 12.27 3.54 16.48
N ASN A 21 12.52 4.16 15.33
CA ASN A 21 11.49 4.64 14.43
C ASN A 21 10.68 3.48 13.84
N ILE A 22 11.36 2.37 13.54
CA ILE A 22 10.72 1.17 13.00
C ILE A 22 9.93 0.44 14.08
N GLU A 23 10.47 0.35 15.28
CA GLU A 23 9.81 -0.27 16.42
C GLU A 23 8.51 0.48 16.75
N LEU A 24 8.56 1.81 16.81
CA LEU A 24 7.41 2.67 17.03
C LEU A 24 6.35 2.50 15.92
N LEU A 25 6.78 2.50 14.66
CA LEU A 25 5.88 2.31 13.51
C LEU A 25 5.16 0.95 13.58
N VAL A 26 5.86 -0.12 13.95
CA VAL A 26 5.25 -1.45 14.12
C VAL A 26 4.27 -1.46 15.27
N ALA A 27 4.60 -0.84 16.41
CA ALA A 27 3.71 -0.72 17.55
C ALA A 27 2.42 0.04 17.23
N ILE A 28 2.53 1.17 16.53
CA ILE A 28 1.36 1.95 16.07
C ILE A 28 0.46 1.12 15.12
N VAL A 29 1.05 0.37 14.19
CA VAL A 29 0.27 -0.49 13.30
C VAL A 29 -0.43 -1.60 14.08
N LYS A 30 0.24 -2.21 15.07
CA LYS A 30 -0.38 -3.25 15.92
C LYS A 30 -1.52 -2.67 16.77
N GLU A 31 -1.38 -1.45 17.28
CA GLU A 31 -2.45 -0.76 18.01
C GLU A 31 -3.68 -0.50 17.12
N LYS A 32 -3.46 -0.12 15.85
CA LYS A 32 -4.55 0.05 14.86
C LYS A 32 -5.25 -1.28 14.49
N TYR A 33 -4.52 -2.39 14.57
CA TYR A 33 -4.99 -3.73 14.18
C TYR A 33 -4.64 -4.77 15.27
N PRO A 34 -5.24 -4.70 16.46
CA PRO A 34 -4.84 -5.51 17.62
C PRO A 34 -5.00 -7.02 17.40
N GLU A 35 -6.00 -7.43 16.62
CA GLU A 35 -6.24 -8.85 16.32
C GLU A 35 -5.34 -9.43 15.21
N ALA A 36 -4.50 -8.61 14.59
CA ALA A 36 -3.67 -9.08 13.49
C ALA A 36 -2.43 -9.80 14.02
N HIS A 37 -2.26 -11.07 13.64
CA HIS A 37 -1.04 -11.86 13.82
C HIS A 37 -0.24 -11.90 12.52
N ALA A 38 0.22 -10.72 12.10
CA ALA A 38 0.86 -10.54 10.81
C ALA A 38 2.32 -11.02 10.81
N ARG A 39 2.79 -11.39 9.61
CA ARG A 39 4.21 -11.65 9.37
C ARG A 39 4.86 -10.42 8.74
N ILE A 40 5.85 -9.86 9.40
CA ILE A 40 6.66 -8.77 8.89
C ILE A 40 7.76 -9.34 8.01
N ILE A 41 7.78 -8.91 6.75
CA ILE A 41 8.86 -9.23 5.80
C ILE A 41 9.74 -7.98 5.69
N HIS A 42 11.02 -8.14 5.98
CA HIS A 42 12.00 -7.05 5.95
C HIS A 42 13.28 -7.49 5.23
N ASP A 43 14.10 -6.55 4.86
CA ASP A 43 15.48 -6.80 4.43
C ASP A 43 16.39 -7.13 5.63
N ASN A 44 17.67 -7.37 5.37
CA ASN A 44 18.64 -7.66 6.42
C ASN A 44 19.24 -6.38 7.05
N GLY A 45 18.51 -5.28 7.06
CA GLY A 45 18.93 -4.05 7.71
C GLY A 45 19.24 -4.27 9.19
N LYS A 46 20.28 -3.59 9.70
CA LYS A 46 20.76 -3.75 11.10
C LYS A 46 19.65 -3.54 12.13
N GLN A 47 18.71 -2.65 11.85
CA GLN A 47 17.56 -2.31 12.69
C GLN A 47 16.62 -3.50 12.93
N PHE A 48 16.48 -4.41 11.98
CA PHE A 48 15.61 -5.59 12.09
C PHE A 48 16.30 -6.78 12.76
N ILE A 49 17.64 -6.74 12.90
CA ILE A 49 18.43 -7.79 13.52
C ILE A 49 18.64 -7.52 15.01
N SER A 50 18.32 -6.29 15.47
CA SER A 50 18.48 -5.87 16.86
C SER A 50 17.71 -6.78 17.81
N LYS A 51 18.22 -6.92 19.03
CA LYS A 51 17.52 -7.66 20.08
C LYS A 51 16.20 -6.98 20.44
N ASP A 52 16.19 -5.65 20.52
CA ASP A 52 15.03 -4.86 20.90
C ASP A 52 13.88 -5.05 19.90
N PHE A 53 14.17 -5.06 18.60
CA PHE A 53 13.16 -5.35 17.57
C PHE A 53 12.57 -6.76 17.73
N LYS A 54 13.41 -7.78 17.96
CA LYS A 54 12.94 -9.17 18.15
C LYS A 54 12.09 -9.34 19.39
N ASP A 55 12.50 -8.72 20.49
CA ASP A 55 11.74 -8.72 21.73
C ASP A 55 10.37 -8.05 21.54
N LEU A 56 10.32 -6.91 20.82
CA LEU A 56 9.08 -6.23 20.46
C LEU A 56 8.16 -7.14 19.63
N ILE A 57 8.68 -7.76 18.57
CA ILE A 57 7.90 -8.68 17.71
C ILE A 57 7.29 -9.80 18.52
N SER A 58 8.05 -10.37 19.47
CA SER A 58 7.56 -11.42 20.36
C SER A 58 6.44 -10.92 21.29
N VAL A 59 6.62 -9.75 21.91
CA VAL A 59 5.62 -9.13 22.81
C VAL A 59 4.33 -8.80 22.07
N LEU A 60 4.43 -8.37 20.83
CA LEU A 60 3.28 -8.01 19.97
C LEU A 60 2.61 -9.23 19.32
N GLU A 61 3.09 -10.45 19.58
CA GLU A 61 2.60 -11.69 18.95
C GLU A 61 2.62 -11.65 17.42
N LEU A 62 3.68 -11.05 16.88
CA LEU A 62 3.91 -10.96 15.45
C LEU A 62 4.97 -11.98 15.02
N TYR A 63 5.08 -12.21 13.71
CA TYR A 63 6.12 -13.05 13.13
C TYR A 63 7.04 -12.20 12.27
N GLU A 64 8.31 -12.55 12.21
CA GLU A 64 9.25 -11.92 11.28
C GLU A 64 9.81 -12.92 10.27
N THR A 65 10.17 -12.43 9.10
CA THR A 65 10.89 -13.18 8.09
C THR A 65 11.81 -12.24 7.35
N SER A 66 13.09 -12.51 7.42
CA SER A 66 14.10 -11.83 6.62
C SER A 66 13.99 -12.26 5.14
N ALA A 67 13.97 -11.30 4.23
CA ALA A 67 14.09 -11.57 2.82
C ALA A 67 15.48 -12.21 2.53
N ARG A 68 15.48 -13.39 1.93
CA ARG A 68 16.74 -14.09 1.61
C ARG A 68 17.55 -13.26 0.63
N ILE A 69 18.86 -13.17 0.89
CA ILE A 69 19.84 -12.67 -0.08
C ILE A 69 19.67 -13.50 -1.36
N CYS A 70 19.50 -12.88 -2.51
CA CYS A 70 19.22 -13.51 -3.81
C CYS A 70 17.76 -13.97 -4.08
N HIS A 71 16.78 -13.62 -3.24
CA HIS A 71 15.37 -13.81 -3.55
C HIS A 71 14.60 -12.47 -3.56
N PRO A 72 14.79 -11.63 -4.59
CA PRO A 72 14.19 -10.29 -4.67
C PRO A 72 12.65 -10.31 -4.71
N GLN A 73 12.06 -11.46 -5.01
CA GLN A 73 10.60 -11.64 -5.05
C GLN A 73 9.92 -11.38 -3.70
N SER A 74 10.62 -11.61 -2.58
CA SER A 74 10.07 -11.39 -1.23
C SER A 74 9.78 -9.92 -0.95
N ASN A 75 10.60 -9.00 -1.48
CA ASN A 75 10.44 -7.55 -1.34
C ASN A 75 9.92 -6.86 -2.62
N GLY A 76 9.69 -7.61 -3.70
CA GLY A 76 9.33 -7.04 -5.00
C GLY A 76 8.06 -6.16 -4.98
N LYS A 77 7.16 -6.39 -4.01
CA LYS A 77 5.98 -5.55 -3.82
C LYS A 77 6.34 -4.18 -3.23
N LEU A 78 7.22 -4.17 -2.25
CA LEU A 78 7.70 -2.93 -1.62
C LEU A 78 8.63 -2.16 -2.58
N GLU A 79 9.49 -2.85 -3.31
CA GLU A 79 10.33 -2.25 -4.34
C GLU A 79 9.49 -1.59 -5.44
N ARG A 80 8.42 -2.24 -5.88
CA ARG A 80 7.46 -1.68 -6.84
C ARG A 80 6.77 -0.45 -6.27
N PHE A 81 6.37 -0.47 -4.99
CA PHE A 81 5.81 0.69 -4.32
C PHE A 81 6.80 1.85 -4.31
N HIS A 82 8.06 1.62 -3.89
CA HIS A 82 9.09 2.67 -3.88
C HIS A 82 9.37 3.22 -5.29
N SER A 83 9.38 2.37 -6.31
CA SER A 83 9.52 2.81 -7.69
C SER A 83 8.36 3.71 -8.12
N THR A 84 7.12 3.33 -7.79
CA THR A 84 5.91 4.11 -8.06
C THR A 84 5.94 5.45 -7.33
N LEU A 85 6.25 5.45 -6.03
CA LEU A 85 6.40 6.66 -5.22
C LEU A 85 7.43 7.61 -5.81
N LYS A 86 8.61 7.09 -6.20
CA LYS A 86 9.68 7.91 -6.80
C LYS A 86 9.26 8.52 -8.13
N THR A 87 8.58 7.76 -8.99
CA THR A 87 8.23 8.23 -10.35
C THR A 87 6.98 9.09 -10.38
N GLU A 88 5.97 8.76 -9.60
CA GLU A 88 4.67 9.45 -9.64
C GLU A 88 4.59 10.63 -8.68
N HIS A 89 5.47 10.70 -7.68
CA HIS A 89 5.42 11.78 -6.67
C HIS A 89 6.77 12.46 -6.45
N VAL A 90 7.79 11.76 -5.95
CA VAL A 90 9.03 12.39 -5.49
C VAL A 90 9.74 13.19 -6.59
N ARG A 91 9.81 12.64 -7.82
CA ARG A 91 10.47 13.29 -8.96
C ARG A 91 9.65 14.42 -9.58
N GLN A 92 8.36 14.49 -9.27
CA GLN A 92 7.43 15.46 -9.86
C GLN A 92 7.07 16.58 -8.90
N THR A 93 7.49 16.47 -7.64
CA THR A 93 7.09 17.40 -6.57
C THR A 93 8.30 18.14 -6.01
N ALA A 94 8.22 19.47 -5.96
CA ALA A 94 9.18 20.29 -5.22
C ALA A 94 8.78 20.34 -3.74
N TYR A 95 9.75 20.19 -2.85
CA TYR A 95 9.56 20.27 -1.40
C TYR A 95 10.31 21.50 -0.89
N PHE A 96 9.65 22.31 -0.06
CA PHE A 96 10.19 23.55 0.47
C PHE A 96 10.66 23.42 1.93
N SER A 97 10.11 22.48 2.67
CA SER A 97 10.50 22.15 4.04
C SER A 97 10.20 20.69 4.35
N TYR A 98 10.61 20.22 5.51
CA TYR A 98 10.28 18.89 6.02
C TYR A 98 8.76 18.73 6.22
N GLU A 99 8.10 19.75 6.79
CA GLU A 99 6.66 19.75 7.02
C GLU A 99 5.88 19.72 5.69
N ASP A 100 6.33 20.50 4.71
CA ASP A 100 5.74 20.48 3.35
C ASP A 100 5.91 19.11 2.70
N ALA A 101 7.08 18.50 2.83
CA ALA A 101 7.33 17.14 2.34
C ALA A 101 6.42 16.12 3.02
N LYS A 102 6.29 16.19 4.35
CA LYS A 102 5.42 15.28 5.13
C LYS A 102 3.95 15.44 4.74
N GLN A 103 3.47 16.65 4.56
CA GLN A 103 2.10 16.92 4.14
C GLN A 103 1.81 16.40 2.72
N LYS A 104 2.67 16.68 1.75
CA LYS A 104 2.53 16.23 0.37
C LYS A 104 2.62 14.72 0.26
N MET A 105 3.49 14.09 1.04
CA MET A 105 3.59 12.64 1.12
C MET A 105 2.32 12.02 1.70
N ALA A 106 1.73 12.60 2.75
CA ALA A 106 0.48 12.15 3.33
C ALA A 106 -0.66 12.18 2.30
N GLN A 107 -0.79 13.27 1.54
CA GLN A 107 -1.79 13.40 0.47
C GLN A 107 -1.60 12.36 -0.62
N TRP A 108 -0.34 12.12 -1.02
CA TRP A 108 -0.06 11.12 -2.05
C TRP A 108 -0.32 9.69 -1.56
N ILE A 109 -0.02 9.36 -0.32
CA ILE A 109 -0.30 8.04 0.26
C ILE A 109 -1.81 7.83 0.41
N ASP A 110 -2.55 8.87 0.77
CA ASP A 110 -4.01 8.80 0.79
C ASP A 110 -4.57 8.52 -0.61
N PHE A 111 -4.15 9.26 -1.62
CA PHE A 111 -4.47 8.99 -3.03
C PHE A 111 -4.07 7.57 -3.45
N TYR A 112 -2.86 7.11 -3.09
CA TYR A 112 -2.38 5.76 -3.41
C TYR A 112 -3.28 4.68 -2.83
N ASN A 113 -3.73 4.84 -1.58
CA ASN A 113 -4.57 3.87 -0.91
C ASN A 113 -6.02 3.89 -1.40
N ASN A 114 -6.60 5.07 -1.63
CA ASN A 114 -8.04 5.25 -1.78
C ASN A 114 -8.50 5.50 -3.23
N GLU A 115 -7.63 6.01 -4.09
CA GLU A 115 -8.03 6.43 -5.43
C GLU A 115 -7.23 5.75 -6.54
N ARG A 116 -5.93 5.50 -6.33
CA ARG A 116 -5.05 4.93 -7.34
C ARG A 116 -5.44 3.49 -7.67
N LEU A 117 -5.74 3.25 -8.95
CA LEU A 117 -6.08 1.91 -9.43
C LEU A 117 -4.82 1.08 -9.71
N HIS A 118 -4.83 -0.17 -9.28
CA HIS A 118 -3.70 -1.09 -9.41
C HIS A 118 -4.01 -2.25 -10.35
N GLY A 119 -3.25 -2.40 -11.42
CA GLY A 119 -3.43 -3.52 -12.37
C GLY A 119 -3.35 -4.89 -11.70
N ALA A 120 -2.42 -5.07 -10.75
CA ALA A 120 -2.29 -6.30 -9.97
C ALA A 120 -3.47 -6.57 -9.00
N LEU A 121 -4.32 -5.57 -8.76
CA LEU A 121 -5.54 -5.66 -7.96
C LEU A 121 -6.80 -5.56 -8.84
N LEU A 122 -6.72 -6.00 -10.08
CA LEU A 122 -7.83 -5.96 -11.05
C LEU A 122 -8.36 -4.53 -11.28
N TYR A 123 -7.48 -3.53 -11.22
CA TYR A 123 -7.83 -2.11 -11.29
C TYR A 123 -8.79 -1.66 -10.17
N LEU A 124 -8.60 -2.20 -8.98
CA LEU A 124 -9.22 -1.71 -7.74
C LEU A 124 -8.17 -0.95 -6.92
N THR A 125 -8.64 -0.21 -5.92
CA THR A 125 -7.77 0.48 -4.98
C THR A 125 -7.23 -0.48 -3.91
N PRO A 126 -6.08 -0.20 -3.29
CA PRO A 126 -5.62 -0.93 -2.13
C PRO A 126 -6.66 -1.00 -1.00
N GLU A 127 -7.38 0.09 -0.76
CA GLU A 127 -8.43 0.17 0.25
C GLU A 127 -9.60 -0.78 -0.05
N ASP A 128 -10.08 -0.85 -1.30
CA ASP A 128 -11.16 -1.76 -1.67
C ASP A 128 -10.78 -3.24 -1.42
N TYR A 129 -9.50 -3.56 -1.68
CA TYR A 129 -8.97 -4.90 -1.43
C TYR A 129 -8.82 -5.19 0.05
N PHE A 130 -8.29 -4.25 0.82
CA PHE A 130 -8.07 -4.39 2.26
C PHE A 130 -9.37 -4.52 3.03
N ALA A 131 -10.37 -3.71 2.67
CA ALA A 131 -11.71 -3.73 3.27
C ALA A 131 -12.61 -4.88 2.79
N GLY A 132 -12.10 -5.79 1.96
CA GLY A 132 -12.86 -6.96 1.47
C GLY A 132 -13.95 -6.63 0.44
N ARG A 133 -13.97 -5.42 -0.12
CA ARG A 133 -14.99 -4.95 -1.09
C ARG A 133 -14.74 -5.40 -2.54
N LYS A 134 -13.79 -6.29 -2.76
CA LYS A 134 -13.35 -6.73 -4.10
C LYS A 134 -14.52 -7.19 -4.97
N GLU A 135 -15.33 -8.14 -4.49
CA GLU A 135 -16.40 -8.73 -5.31
C GLU A 135 -17.52 -7.72 -5.60
N GLU A 136 -17.88 -6.89 -4.64
CA GLU A 136 -18.83 -5.78 -4.80
C GLU A 136 -18.37 -4.83 -5.92
N ARG A 137 -17.13 -4.35 -5.84
CA ARG A 137 -16.57 -3.41 -6.84
C ARG A 137 -16.47 -4.02 -8.24
N LEU A 138 -16.15 -5.30 -8.32
CA LEU A 138 -16.12 -6.00 -9.61
C LEU A 138 -17.52 -6.20 -10.19
N ALA A 139 -18.52 -6.45 -9.36
CA ALA A 139 -19.92 -6.53 -9.78
C ALA A 139 -20.41 -5.16 -10.29
N ASP A 140 -20.18 -4.09 -9.55
CA ASP A 140 -20.50 -2.71 -9.96
C ASP A 140 -19.89 -2.35 -11.30
N ARG A 141 -18.61 -2.71 -11.49
CA ARG A 141 -17.93 -2.45 -12.78
C ARG A 141 -18.59 -3.21 -13.92
N ARG A 142 -18.94 -4.50 -13.73
CA ARG A 142 -19.66 -5.28 -14.76
C ARG A 142 -21.00 -4.63 -15.12
N ASN A 143 -21.76 -4.21 -14.11
CA ASN A 143 -23.06 -3.55 -14.30
C ASN A 143 -22.91 -2.22 -15.07
N LYS A 144 -21.93 -1.40 -14.70
CA LYS A 144 -21.63 -0.14 -15.42
C LYS A 144 -21.26 -0.38 -16.89
N LEU A 145 -20.43 -1.38 -17.16
CA LEU A 145 -20.03 -1.74 -18.52
C LEU A 145 -21.22 -2.25 -19.34
N HIS A 146 -22.05 -3.10 -18.77
CA HIS A 146 -23.26 -3.61 -19.41
C HIS A 146 -24.23 -2.47 -19.76
N ASN A 147 -24.52 -1.58 -18.81
CA ASN A 147 -25.39 -0.44 -19.03
C ASN A 147 -24.83 0.54 -20.09
N ALA A 148 -23.51 0.74 -20.09
CA ALA A 148 -22.85 1.55 -21.12
C ALA A 148 -22.95 0.90 -22.52
N ASP A 149 -22.91 -0.42 -22.62
CA ASP A 149 -23.08 -1.13 -23.88
C ASP A 149 -24.52 -1.00 -24.42
N ILE A 150 -25.51 -1.17 -23.56
CA ILE A 150 -26.93 -0.95 -23.93
C ILE A 150 -27.13 0.48 -24.45
N LYS A 151 -26.61 1.50 -23.75
CA LYS A 151 -26.72 2.89 -24.18
C LYS A 151 -26.03 3.14 -25.52
N ARG A 152 -24.87 2.57 -25.79
CA ARG A 152 -24.16 2.69 -27.07
C ARG A 152 -24.97 2.06 -28.20
N ARG A 153 -25.51 0.86 -28.00
CA ARG A 153 -26.34 0.17 -29.00
C ARG A 153 -27.61 0.98 -29.33
N ALA A 154 -28.32 1.47 -28.30
CA ALA A 154 -29.50 2.30 -28.50
C ALA A 154 -29.18 3.59 -29.29
N TYR A 155 -28.09 4.26 -28.97
CA TYR A 155 -27.61 5.44 -29.68
C TYR A 155 -27.36 5.16 -31.18
N TRP A 156 -26.68 4.09 -31.54
CA TRP A 156 -26.39 3.74 -32.92
C TRP A 156 -27.65 3.32 -33.70
N LEU A 157 -28.58 2.61 -33.07
CA LEU A 157 -29.85 2.25 -33.67
C LEU A 157 -30.70 3.50 -33.99
N ALA A 158 -30.72 4.48 -33.10
CA ALA A 158 -31.45 5.73 -33.32
C ALA A 158 -30.84 6.62 -34.44
N GLN A 159 -29.57 6.42 -34.78
CA GLN A 159 -28.93 7.15 -35.90
C GLN A 159 -29.13 6.49 -37.27
N GLN A 160 -29.63 5.28 -37.31
CA GLN A 160 -29.87 4.53 -38.56
C GLN A 160 -31.35 4.58 -39.00
N ALA A 161 -32.21 5.18 -38.20
CA ALA A 161 -33.62 5.41 -38.45
C ALA A 161 -33.87 6.82 -39.01
#